data_30cc136ae3fbf583beef67bec95640a3
#
_entry.id   30cc136ae3fbf583beef67bec95640a3
#
_cell.length_a   1.000
_cell.length_b   1.000
_cell.length_c   1.000
_cell.angle_alpha   90.00
_cell.angle_beta   90.00
_cell.angle_gamma   90.00
#
_symmetry.space_group_name_H-M   'P 1'
#
loop_
_entity.id
_entity.type
_entity.pdbx_description
1 polymer ?
#
loop_
_entity_poly.entity_id
_entity_poly.type
_entity_poly.pdbx_seq_one_letter_code
_entity_poly.pdbx_strand_id
1 'polypeptide(L)'
;DLRTGDQVAQGDALVSYVTTDLYAPEDGVVKALFVAEGDDAAAAMARYGALAGLEPATGYRVQATTTGADKSNENKILHLGETLYFKTSGTNATEGVGRVTAVSGDAYTVEVQSGDFDLNADVTLYRRDNYAATSAGGKGKVTRRDALLVASAGRVAEVAVAEGASVKAGDLLMRLVGADAAPSAFAPDVLATAAGVVEQVAVTPGQQVWKGA
;
A
#
# COMPACT_ATOMS: atom_id res chain seq x y z
N ASP A 1 17.15 26.27 -7.48
CA ASP A 1 17.56 27.03 -6.27
C ASP A 1 17.34 28.51 -6.54
N LEU A 2 16.50 29.14 -5.73
CA LEU A 2 16.17 30.54 -5.80
C LEU A 2 17.32 31.40 -5.26
N ARG A 3 17.63 32.51 -5.95
CA ARG A 3 18.74 33.41 -5.58
C ARG A 3 18.26 34.85 -5.55
N THR A 4 18.94 35.66 -4.76
CA THR A 4 18.75 37.14 -4.81
C THR A 4 19.02 37.66 -6.23
N GLY A 5 18.09 38.42 -6.76
CA GLY A 5 18.11 38.92 -8.14
C GLY A 5 17.32 38.11 -9.15
N ASP A 6 16.84 36.91 -8.79
CA ASP A 6 16.00 36.09 -9.69
C ASP A 6 14.64 36.75 -9.93
N GLN A 7 14.16 36.70 -11.18
CA GLN A 7 12.82 37.12 -11.53
C GLN A 7 11.83 35.98 -11.29
N VAL A 8 10.72 36.31 -10.65
CA VAL A 8 9.64 35.33 -10.37
C VAL A 8 8.32 35.88 -10.89
N ALA A 9 7.49 34.99 -11.41
CA ALA A 9 6.10 35.31 -11.78
C ALA A 9 5.16 35.02 -10.60
N GLN A 10 3.97 35.58 -10.63
CA GLN A 10 2.93 35.22 -9.68
C GLN A 10 2.61 33.69 -9.81
N GLY A 11 2.63 32.99 -8.70
CA GLY A 11 2.40 31.54 -8.65
C GLY A 11 3.67 30.71 -8.73
N ASP A 12 4.85 31.27 -8.95
CA ASP A 12 6.10 30.53 -8.92
C ASP A 12 6.40 30.06 -7.50
N ALA A 13 6.87 28.80 -7.38
CA ALA A 13 7.27 28.24 -6.09
C ALA A 13 8.59 28.88 -5.61
N LEU A 14 8.53 29.53 -4.47
CA LEU A 14 9.69 30.20 -3.85
C LEU A 14 10.46 29.25 -2.93
N VAL A 15 9.74 28.49 -2.11
CA VAL A 15 10.28 27.50 -1.16
C VAL A 15 9.32 26.34 -1.12
N SER A 16 9.88 25.12 -1.10
CA SER A 16 9.10 23.91 -0.89
C SER A 16 9.50 23.28 0.44
N TYR A 17 8.53 22.87 1.23
CA TYR A 17 8.78 22.07 2.43
C TYR A 17 9.15 20.64 2.02
N VAL A 18 10.05 20.02 2.76
CA VAL A 18 10.33 18.60 2.59
C VAL A 18 9.09 17.82 3.03
N THR A 19 8.52 17.05 2.11
CA THR A 19 7.39 16.18 2.37
C THR A 19 7.82 14.74 2.52
N THR A 20 7.03 13.98 3.28
CA THR A 20 7.04 12.52 3.25
C THR A 20 5.84 12.10 2.42
N ASP A 21 6.11 11.57 1.25
CA ASP A 21 5.07 11.13 0.31
C ASP A 21 4.72 9.67 0.60
N LEU A 22 3.44 9.38 0.77
CA LEU A 22 2.92 8.04 0.99
C LEU A 22 2.23 7.54 -0.27
N TYR A 23 2.66 6.39 -0.72
CA TYR A 23 2.18 5.77 -1.95
C TYR A 23 1.40 4.49 -1.67
N ALA A 24 0.51 4.13 -2.59
CA ALA A 24 -0.18 2.84 -2.56
C ALA A 24 0.85 1.71 -2.71
N PRO A 25 0.91 0.75 -1.76
CA PRO A 25 1.87 -0.35 -1.83
C PRO A 25 1.54 -1.37 -2.91
N GLU A 26 0.26 -1.46 -3.30
CA GLU A 26 -0.25 -2.32 -4.37
C GLU A 26 -1.56 -1.78 -4.94
N ASP A 27 -2.04 -2.40 -6.02
CA ASP A 27 -3.34 -2.07 -6.63
C ASP A 27 -4.49 -2.35 -5.64
N GLY A 28 -5.45 -1.43 -5.56
CA GLY A 28 -6.57 -1.61 -4.64
C GLY A 28 -7.59 -0.47 -4.68
N VAL A 29 -8.42 -0.45 -3.64
CA VAL A 29 -9.45 0.59 -3.44
C VAL A 29 -9.26 1.22 -2.06
N VAL A 30 -9.24 2.54 -1.98
CA VAL A 30 -9.21 3.27 -0.71
C VAL A 30 -10.57 3.08 -0.02
N LYS A 31 -10.58 2.38 1.11
CA LYS A 31 -11.81 2.09 1.86
C LYS A 31 -12.04 3.03 3.02
N ALA A 32 -10.96 3.59 3.57
CA ALA A 32 -11.07 4.54 4.66
C ALA A 32 -9.92 5.56 4.60
N LEU A 33 -10.24 6.81 4.88
CA LEU A 33 -9.31 7.88 5.18
C LEU A 33 -9.56 8.32 6.63
N PHE A 34 -8.58 8.16 7.49
CA PHE A 34 -8.69 8.49 8.92
C PHE A 34 -8.17 9.89 9.23
N VAL A 35 -7.73 10.61 8.21
CA VAL A 35 -7.17 11.96 8.29
C VAL A 35 -7.69 12.83 7.14
N ALA A 36 -7.71 14.13 7.38
CA ALA A 36 -7.94 15.17 6.39
C ALA A 36 -6.70 16.07 6.30
N GLU A 37 -6.67 16.94 5.28
CA GLU A 37 -5.64 17.97 5.17
C GLU A 37 -5.63 18.86 6.43
N GLY A 38 -4.46 19.10 6.95
CA GLY A 38 -4.25 19.86 8.17
C GLY A 38 -4.20 19.03 9.45
N ASP A 39 -4.61 17.78 9.44
CA ASP A 39 -4.62 16.93 10.62
C ASP A 39 -3.21 16.51 11.06
N ASP A 40 -3.07 16.32 12.37
CA ASP A 40 -1.91 15.65 12.95
C ASP A 40 -2.11 14.14 12.85
N ALA A 41 -1.18 13.46 12.16
CA ALA A 41 -1.19 12.02 11.99
C ALA A 41 -1.21 11.24 13.32
N ALA A 42 -0.65 11.81 14.40
CA ALA A 42 -0.54 11.14 15.70
C ALA A 42 -1.92 10.75 16.28
N ALA A 43 -2.95 11.58 16.08
CA ALA A 43 -4.29 11.29 16.57
C ALA A 43 -4.92 10.08 15.85
N ALA A 44 -4.79 10.01 14.53
CA ALA A 44 -5.28 8.87 13.73
C ALA A 44 -4.48 7.60 14.02
N MET A 45 -3.16 7.71 14.13
CA MET A 45 -2.29 6.58 14.49
C MET A 45 -2.63 6.01 15.88
N ALA A 46 -2.88 6.86 16.87
CA ALA A 46 -3.26 6.40 18.21
C ALA A 46 -4.63 5.70 18.24
N ARG A 47 -5.56 6.13 17.39
CA ARG A 47 -6.94 5.61 17.39
C ARG A 47 -7.13 4.42 16.46
N TYR A 48 -6.54 4.46 15.26
CA TYR A 48 -6.80 3.50 14.17
C TYR A 48 -5.56 2.70 13.79
N GLY A 49 -4.37 3.12 14.23
CA GLY A 49 -3.10 2.53 13.83
C GLY A 49 -2.71 2.83 12.36
N ALA A 50 -3.45 3.72 11.69
CA ALA A 50 -3.25 4.04 10.28
C ALA A 50 -3.81 5.41 9.93
N LEU A 51 -3.38 5.96 8.80
CA LEU A 51 -3.91 7.17 8.18
C LEU A 51 -4.91 6.84 7.07
N ALA A 52 -4.74 5.70 6.42
CA ALA A 52 -5.64 5.18 5.41
C ALA A 52 -5.69 3.66 5.44
N GLY A 53 -6.81 3.10 5.00
CA GLY A 53 -7.02 1.68 4.80
C GLY A 53 -7.35 1.38 3.33
N LEU A 54 -6.58 0.49 2.70
CA LEU A 54 -6.81 0.04 1.33
C LEU A 54 -7.27 -1.41 1.31
N GLU A 55 -8.27 -1.70 0.50
CA GLU A 55 -8.64 -3.08 0.16
C GLU A 55 -7.86 -3.47 -1.10
N PRO A 56 -7.01 -4.52 -1.04
CA PRO A 56 -6.27 -4.99 -2.19
C PRO A 56 -7.18 -5.39 -3.35
N ALA A 57 -6.76 -5.15 -4.60
CA ALA A 57 -7.52 -5.55 -5.79
C ALA A 57 -7.75 -7.06 -5.85
N THR A 58 -6.77 -7.85 -5.37
CA THR A 58 -6.92 -9.29 -5.14
C THR A 58 -7.31 -9.53 -3.68
N GLY A 59 -8.62 -9.61 -3.42
CA GLY A 59 -9.17 -9.65 -2.06
C GLY A 59 -9.03 -10.99 -1.32
N TYR A 60 -8.41 -12.03 -1.94
CA TYR A 60 -8.35 -13.37 -1.38
C TYR A 60 -6.94 -13.88 -1.19
N ARG A 61 -6.79 -14.73 -0.17
CA ARG A 61 -5.62 -15.59 0.04
C ARG A 61 -6.08 -17.00 0.38
N VAL A 62 -5.24 -18.00 0.11
CA VAL A 62 -5.44 -19.35 0.59
C VAL A 62 -4.47 -19.60 1.74
N GLN A 63 -5.02 -19.91 2.90
CA GLN A 63 -4.26 -20.47 4.02
C GLN A 63 -4.24 -21.97 3.89
N ALA A 64 -3.06 -22.53 3.72
CA ALA A 64 -2.90 -23.94 3.39
C ALA A 64 -1.83 -24.63 4.25
N THR A 65 -1.89 -25.95 4.23
CA THR A 65 -0.86 -26.82 4.80
C THR A 65 -0.47 -27.87 3.80
N THR A 66 0.71 -28.48 3.97
CA THR A 66 1.15 -29.61 3.17
C THR A 66 0.41 -30.90 3.47
N THR A 67 -0.61 -30.85 4.36
CA THR A 67 -1.51 -31.98 4.63
C THR A 67 -2.23 -32.40 3.34
N GLY A 68 -2.10 -33.66 2.97
CA GLY A 68 -2.65 -34.18 1.71
C GLY A 68 -1.80 -33.91 0.48
N ALA A 69 -0.59 -33.35 0.65
CA ALA A 69 0.41 -33.32 -0.41
C ALA A 69 0.75 -34.77 -0.85
N ASP A 70 1.06 -34.93 -2.15
CA ASP A 70 1.54 -36.20 -2.66
C ASP A 70 2.84 -36.62 -1.94
N LYS A 71 3.11 -37.91 -1.89
CA LYS A 71 4.14 -38.52 -1.03
C LYS A 71 5.59 -38.11 -1.37
N SER A 72 5.82 -37.41 -2.46
CA SER A 72 7.15 -36.89 -2.79
C SER A 72 7.56 -35.82 -1.79
N ASN A 73 8.78 -35.89 -1.27
CA ASN A 73 9.32 -34.87 -0.37
C ASN A 73 9.33 -33.49 -1.03
N GLU A 74 9.48 -33.42 -2.34
CA GLU A 74 9.45 -32.17 -3.13
C GLU A 74 8.11 -31.44 -3.02
N ASN A 75 6.98 -32.17 -2.99
CA ASN A 75 5.66 -31.57 -2.88
C ASN A 75 5.40 -30.91 -1.52
N LYS A 76 6.19 -31.27 -0.51
CA LYS A 76 6.11 -30.71 0.85
C LYS A 76 7.06 -29.53 1.08
N ILE A 77 7.99 -29.29 0.15
CA ILE A 77 8.95 -28.20 0.25
C ILE A 77 8.47 -27.07 -0.67
N LEU A 78 7.81 -26.07 -0.10
CA LEU A 78 7.30 -24.91 -0.82
C LEU A 78 8.24 -23.72 -0.65
N HIS A 79 8.35 -22.93 -1.69
CA HIS A 79 9.23 -21.76 -1.71
C HIS A 79 8.44 -20.47 -1.84
N LEU A 80 8.93 -19.40 -1.23
CA LEU A 80 8.39 -18.05 -1.45
C LEU A 80 8.45 -17.70 -2.93
N GLY A 81 7.37 -17.12 -3.44
CA GLY A 81 7.26 -16.72 -4.83
C GLY A 81 6.88 -17.85 -5.80
N GLU A 82 6.73 -19.07 -5.33
CA GLU A 82 6.27 -20.21 -6.15
C GLU A 82 4.83 -19.99 -6.60
N THR A 83 4.55 -20.31 -7.87
CA THR A 83 3.18 -20.29 -8.41
C THR A 83 2.51 -21.62 -8.12
N LEU A 84 1.31 -21.57 -7.56
CA LEU A 84 0.47 -22.73 -7.30
C LEU A 84 -0.87 -22.58 -8.01
N TYR A 85 -1.40 -23.72 -8.44
CA TYR A 85 -2.72 -23.88 -9.03
C TYR A 85 -3.62 -24.53 -8.00
N PHE A 86 -4.86 -24.09 -7.87
CA PHE A 86 -5.75 -24.69 -6.87
C PHE A 86 -7.18 -24.71 -7.37
N LYS A 87 -7.93 -25.67 -6.85
CA LYS A 87 -9.34 -25.82 -7.18
C LYS A 87 -10.17 -26.32 -6.02
N THR A 88 -11.45 -25.94 -6.03
CA THR A 88 -12.46 -26.50 -5.14
C THR A 88 -12.77 -27.96 -5.52
N SER A 89 -13.45 -28.67 -4.63
CA SER A 89 -13.94 -30.03 -4.92
C SER A 89 -15.29 -29.97 -5.62
N GLY A 90 -15.61 -30.97 -6.43
CA GLY A 90 -16.94 -31.13 -7.04
C GLY A 90 -16.96 -30.97 -8.55
N THR A 91 -18.17 -31.13 -9.13
CA THR A 91 -18.39 -31.16 -10.58
C THR A 91 -18.22 -29.76 -11.22
N ASN A 92 -18.53 -28.70 -10.46
CA ASN A 92 -18.36 -27.31 -10.86
C ASN A 92 -17.19 -26.67 -10.07
N ALA A 93 -16.02 -27.32 -10.13
CA ALA A 93 -14.84 -26.84 -9.41
C ALA A 93 -14.41 -25.46 -9.94
N THR A 94 -14.30 -24.49 -9.04
CA THR A 94 -13.65 -23.21 -9.33
C THR A 94 -12.14 -23.43 -9.32
N GLU A 95 -11.47 -22.97 -10.35
CA GLU A 95 -10.02 -23.05 -10.51
C GLU A 95 -9.38 -21.66 -10.31
N GLY A 96 -8.17 -21.67 -9.78
CA GLY A 96 -7.42 -20.45 -9.57
C GLY A 96 -5.91 -20.65 -9.57
N VAL A 97 -5.23 -19.51 -9.65
CA VAL A 97 -3.78 -19.42 -9.63
C VAL A 97 -3.38 -18.42 -8.55
N GLY A 98 -2.29 -18.70 -7.87
CA GLY A 98 -1.76 -17.79 -6.88
C GLY A 98 -0.28 -17.98 -6.64
N ARG A 99 0.28 -17.10 -5.82
CA ARG A 99 1.70 -17.07 -5.50
C ARG A 99 1.92 -17.27 -4.01
N VAL A 100 2.89 -18.08 -3.64
CA VAL A 100 3.25 -18.31 -2.24
C VAL A 100 3.89 -17.04 -1.68
N THR A 101 3.29 -16.48 -0.63
CA THR A 101 3.75 -15.23 0.03
C THR A 101 4.30 -15.46 1.43
N ALA A 102 4.01 -16.61 2.06
CA ALA A 102 4.57 -16.99 3.35
C ALA A 102 4.69 -18.50 3.47
N VAL A 103 5.75 -18.97 4.13
CA VAL A 103 5.94 -20.39 4.48
C VAL A 103 6.42 -20.46 5.93
N SER A 104 5.78 -21.33 6.73
CA SER A 104 6.13 -21.55 8.14
C SER A 104 5.89 -23.02 8.49
N GLY A 105 6.95 -23.82 8.50
CA GLY A 105 6.83 -25.29 8.65
C GLY A 105 6.03 -25.89 7.51
N ASP A 106 4.97 -26.60 7.84
CA ASP A 106 4.00 -27.18 6.90
C ASP A 106 2.87 -26.23 6.51
N ALA A 107 2.77 -25.07 7.15
CA ALA A 107 1.78 -24.04 6.80
C ALA A 107 2.35 -23.07 5.77
N TYR A 108 1.51 -22.65 4.85
CA TYR A 108 1.87 -21.65 3.86
C TYR A 108 0.66 -20.80 3.44
N THR A 109 0.94 -19.60 2.96
CA THR A 109 -0.06 -18.67 2.46
C THR A 109 0.16 -18.46 0.97
N VAL A 110 -0.93 -18.51 0.20
CA VAL A 110 -0.93 -18.24 -1.23
C VAL A 110 -1.83 -17.03 -1.48
N GLU A 111 -1.29 -16.00 -2.08
CA GLU A 111 -2.06 -14.87 -2.58
C GLU A 111 -2.75 -15.27 -3.88
N VAL A 112 -4.08 -15.12 -3.92
CA VAL A 112 -4.87 -15.46 -5.11
C VAL A 112 -4.65 -14.39 -6.18
N GLN A 113 -4.20 -14.78 -7.35
CA GLN A 113 -4.01 -13.90 -8.50
C GLN A 113 -5.18 -13.99 -9.48
N SER A 114 -5.83 -15.16 -9.56
CA SER A 114 -7.03 -15.37 -10.38
C SER A 114 -7.93 -16.45 -9.79
N GLY A 115 -9.21 -16.38 -10.14
CA GLY A 115 -10.27 -17.27 -9.67
C GLY A 115 -11.25 -16.52 -8.77
N ASP A 116 -12.53 -16.83 -8.91
CA ASP A 116 -13.61 -16.27 -8.11
C ASP A 116 -14.10 -17.33 -7.12
N PHE A 117 -13.71 -17.19 -5.88
CA PHE A 117 -13.94 -18.18 -4.85
C PHE A 117 -14.87 -17.66 -3.76
N ASP A 118 -15.71 -18.54 -3.25
CA ASP A 118 -16.43 -18.28 -2.02
C ASP A 118 -15.49 -18.22 -0.82
N LEU A 119 -15.75 -17.32 0.13
CA LEU A 119 -15.04 -17.31 1.40
C LEU A 119 -15.26 -18.64 2.13
N ASN A 120 -14.19 -19.14 2.74
CA ASN A 120 -14.12 -20.42 3.42
C ASN A 120 -14.21 -21.67 2.51
N ALA A 121 -14.17 -21.49 1.18
CA ALA A 121 -14.08 -22.63 0.27
C ALA A 121 -12.83 -23.44 0.55
N ASP A 122 -13.01 -24.77 0.58
CA ASP A 122 -11.90 -25.72 0.70
C ASP A 122 -11.30 -25.96 -0.68
N VAL A 123 -9.98 -25.84 -0.78
CA VAL A 123 -9.24 -26.02 -2.04
C VAL A 123 -8.10 -27.02 -1.88
N THR A 124 -7.80 -27.74 -2.96
CA THR A 124 -6.57 -28.50 -3.09
C THR A 124 -5.61 -27.76 -3.97
N LEU A 125 -4.36 -27.61 -3.53
CA LEU A 125 -3.31 -26.88 -4.23
C LEU A 125 -2.39 -27.84 -4.96
N TYR A 126 -1.92 -27.41 -6.14
CA TYR A 126 -1.11 -28.21 -7.06
C TYR A 126 0.04 -27.37 -7.60
N ARG A 127 1.17 -28.01 -7.89
CA ARG A 127 2.32 -27.36 -8.56
C ARG A 127 2.18 -27.27 -10.07
N ARG A 128 1.21 -27.98 -10.65
CA ARG A 128 0.98 -28.02 -12.09
C ARG A 128 -0.45 -27.62 -12.42
N ASP A 129 -0.61 -26.95 -13.52
CA ASP A 129 -1.87 -26.47 -14.07
C ASP A 129 -2.84 -27.58 -14.52
N ASN A 130 -2.32 -28.80 -14.71
CA ASN A 130 -3.11 -29.96 -15.06
C ASN A 130 -3.79 -30.64 -13.85
N TYR A 131 -3.60 -30.11 -12.63
CA TYR A 131 -4.18 -30.62 -11.38
C TYR A 131 -3.92 -32.10 -11.13
N ALA A 132 -2.79 -32.62 -11.62
CA ALA A 132 -2.44 -34.03 -11.43
C ALA A 132 -2.24 -34.33 -9.94
N ALA A 133 -2.80 -35.43 -9.45
CA ALA A 133 -2.69 -35.85 -8.05
C ALA A 133 -1.22 -35.96 -7.56
N THR A 134 -0.32 -36.35 -8.45
CA THR A 134 1.13 -36.44 -8.19
C THR A 134 1.80 -35.06 -8.00
N SER A 135 1.12 -33.97 -8.33
CA SER A 135 1.60 -32.60 -8.12
C SER A 135 0.90 -31.88 -6.94
N ALA A 136 0.07 -32.61 -6.18
CA ALA A 136 -0.62 -32.03 -5.03
C ALA A 136 0.38 -31.56 -3.97
N GLY A 137 0.34 -30.27 -3.66
CA GLY A 137 1.19 -29.59 -2.68
C GLY A 137 0.52 -29.41 -1.32
N GLY A 138 -0.80 -29.70 -1.23
CA GLY A 138 -1.53 -29.62 0.03
C GLY A 138 -2.99 -29.24 -0.10
N LYS A 139 -3.59 -28.87 1.03
CA LYS A 139 -4.98 -28.42 1.13
C LYS A 139 -5.04 -27.10 1.89
N GLY A 140 -5.99 -26.30 1.54
CA GLY A 140 -6.18 -24.99 2.16
C GLY A 140 -7.61 -24.51 2.12
N LYS A 141 -7.79 -23.33 2.72
CA LYS A 141 -9.08 -22.65 2.80
C LYS A 141 -8.91 -21.22 2.27
N VAL A 142 -9.86 -20.82 1.44
CA VAL A 142 -9.91 -19.45 0.92
C VAL A 142 -10.33 -18.51 2.04
N THR A 143 -9.54 -17.47 2.29
CA THR A 143 -9.82 -16.43 3.27
C THR A 143 -9.68 -15.06 2.64
N ARG A 144 -10.29 -14.04 3.27
CA ARG A 144 -10.08 -12.66 2.84
C ARG A 144 -8.66 -12.21 3.17
N ARG A 145 -8.07 -11.39 2.30
CA ARG A 145 -6.86 -10.63 2.65
C ARG A 145 -7.22 -9.52 3.63
N ASP A 146 -6.30 -9.23 4.53
CA ASP A 146 -6.43 -8.09 5.42
C ASP A 146 -6.29 -6.80 4.61
N ALA A 147 -6.95 -5.74 5.09
CA ALA A 147 -6.74 -4.40 4.55
C ALA A 147 -5.29 -3.96 4.73
N LEU A 148 -4.76 -3.25 3.77
CA LEU A 148 -3.44 -2.63 3.85
C LEU A 148 -3.58 -1.31 4.61
N LEU A 149 -2.86 -1.20 5.71
CA LEU A 149 -2.86 -0.02 6.53
C LEU A 149 -1.66 0.86 6.19
N VAL A 150 -1.94 2.11 5.79
CA VAL A 150 -0.92 3.11 5.49
C VAL A 150 -0.69 3.94 6.74
N ALA A 151 0.54 3.92 7.24
CA ALA A 151 0.93 4.53 8.49
C ALA A 151 2.14 5.47 8.30
N SER A 152 2.12 6.61 8.96
CA SER A 152 3.23 7.55 9.00
C SER A 152 3.06 8.51 10.17
N ALA A 153 4.07 9.36 10.40
CA ALA A 153 4.05 10.44 11.37
C ALA A 153 4.20 11.79 10.66
N GLY A 154 3.66 12.84 11.26
CA GLY A 154 3.73 14.20 10.73
C GLY A 154 2.36 14.86 10.68
N ARG A 155 2.26 15.94 9.94
CA ARG A 155 1.02 16.66 9.67
C ARG A 155 0.63 16.50 8.21
N VAL A 156 -0.62 16.20 7.93
CA VAL A 156 -1.12 15.97 6.57
C VAL A 156 -1.15 17.31 5.80
N ALA A 157 -0.33 17.41 4.76
CA ALA A 157 -0.27 18.58 3.88
C ALA A 157 -1.24 18.46 2.71
N GLU A 158 -1.42 17.24 2.20
CA GLU A 158 -2.28 16.95 1.05
C GLU A 158 -2.85 15.54 1.15
N VAL A 159 -4.10 15.37 0.78
CA VAL A 159 -4.72 14.06 0.55
C VAL A 159 -5.06 13.96 -0.94
N ALA A 160 -4.29 13.16 -1.68
CA ALA A 160 -4.38 13.06 -3.15
C ALA A 160 -5.48 12.11 -3.63
N VAL A 161 -6.13 11.37 -2.74
CA VAL A 161 -7.15 10.37 -3.06
C VAL A 161 -8.42 10.57 -2.24
N ALA A 162 -9.52 10.00 -2.69
CA ALA A 162 -10.79 9.99 -1.96
C ALA A 162 -11.17 8.54 -1.56
N GLU A 163 -12.03 8.40 -0.56
CA GLU A 163 -12.64 7.10 -0.24
C GLU A 163 -13.42 6.58 -1.45
N GLY A 164 -13.26 5.29 -1.73
CA GLY A 164 -13.83 4.61 -2.90
C GLY A 164 -12.97 4.73 -4.16
N ALA A 165 -11.91 5.52 -4.17
CA ALA A 165 -11.02 5.63 -5.33
C ALA A 165 -10.23 4.34 -5.56
N SER A 166 -10.12 3.93 -6.82
CA SER A 166 -9.20 2.86 -7.24
C SER A 166 -7.80 3.44 -7.40
N VAL A 167 -6.80 2.77 -6.86
CA VAL A 167 -5.39 3.15 -6.91
C VAL A 167 -4.53 2.03 -7.46
N LYS A 168 -3.44 2.39 -8.09
CA LYS A 168 -2.37 1.49 -8.55
C LYS A 168 -1.19 1.52 -7.59
N ALA A 169 -0.41 0.45 -7.56
CA ALA A 169 0.87 0.45 -6.87
C ALA A 169 1.72 1.65 -7.31
N GLY A 170 2.17 2.46 -6.34
CA GLY A 170 2.93 3.67 -6.58
C GLY A 170 2.13 4.95 -6.79
N ASP A 171 0.80 4.89 -6.78
CA ASP A 171 -0.02 6.10 -6.79
C ASP A 171 0.13 6.87 -5.46
N LEU A 172 0.26 8.19 -5.54
CA LEU A 172 0.34 9.05 -4.37
C LEU A 172 -0.99 9.03 -3.61
N LEU A 173 -0.94 8.71 -2.33
CA LEU A 173 -2.10 8.73 -1.44
C LEU A 173 -2.19 10.03 -0.67
N MET A 174 -1.08 10.45 -0.08
CA MET A 174 -1.01 11.70 0.70
C MET A 174 0.43 12.17 0.88
N ARG A 175 0.56 13.46 1.22
CA ARG A 175 1.83 14.09 1.61
C ARG A 175 1.75 14.57 3.04
N LEU A 176 2.82 14.35 3.79
CA LEU A 176 2.98 14.84 5.14
C LEU A 176 4.18 15.78 5.23
N VAL A 177 4.08 16.76 6.09
CA VAL A 177 5.18 17.60 6.54
C VAL A 177 5.55 17.23 7.97
N GLY A 178 6.72 17.70 8.46
CA GLY A 178 7.11 17.44 9.84
C GLY A 178 6.04 17.87 10.84
N ALA A 179 5.93 17.18 11.97
CA ALA A 179 4.92 17.45 13.00
C ALA A 179 4.99 18.90 13.53
N ASP A 180 6.19 19.48 13.52
CA ASP A 180 6.45 20.85 13.97
C ASP A 180 6.20 21.91 12.88
N ALA A 181 5.77 21.50 11.67
CA ALA A 181 5.45 22.44 10.60
C ALA A 181 4.27 23.34 11.02
N ALA A 182 4.40 24.64 10.72
CA ALA A 182 3.35 25.60 11.06
C ALA A 182 2.04 25.25 10.31
N PRO A 183 0.85 25.51 10.90
CA PRO A 183 -0.43 25.29 10.24
C PRO A 183 -0.60 26.01 8.89
N SER A 184 0.15 27.07 8.64
CA SER A 184 0.18 27.78 7.36
C SER A 184 1.00 27.09 6.27
N ALA A 185 1.68 25.99 6.59
CA ALA A 185 2.50 25.20 5.68
C ALA A 185 1.75 23.98 5.10
N PHE A 186 0.42 24.00 5.06
CA PHE A 186 -0.37 22.94 4.46
C PHE A 186 -0.20 22.84 2.93
N ALA A 187 0.15 23.96 2.28
CA ALA A 187 0.67 23.90 0.93
C ALA A 187 2.17 23.55 1.02
N PRO A 188 2.65 22.49 0.34
CA PRO A 188 4.07 22.12 0.37
C PRO A 188 4.97 23.22 -0.23
N ASP A 189 4.38 24.12 -0.99
CA ASP A 189 5.06 25.22 -1.66
C ASP A 189 4.62 26.59 -1.13
N VAL A 190 5.59 27.45 -0.87
CA VAL A 190 5.35 28.90 -0.68
C VAL A 190 5.44 29.54 -2.05
N LEU A 191 4.32 30.05 -2.53
CA LEU A 191 4.22 30.64 -3.86
C LEU A 191 4.40 32.16 -3.85
N ALA A 192 4.97 32.69 -4.94
CA ALA A 192 5.01 34.15 -5.16
C ALA A 192 3.60 34.73 -5.30
N THR A 193 3.24 35.70 -4.48
CA THR A 193 1.93 36.35 -4.51
C THR A 193 1.80 37.35 -5.64
N ALA A 194 2.93 37.83 -6.19
CA ALA A 194 3.01 38.75 -7.32
C ALA A 194 4.30 38.49 -8.11
N ALA A 195 4.33 38.92 -9.36
CA ALA A 195 5.57 38.96 -10.13
C ALA A 195 6.53 40.00 -9.55
N GLY A 196 7.82 39.67 -9.51
CA GLY A 196 8.83 40.56 -8.95
C GLY A 196 10.25 40.04 -9.07
N VAL A 197 11.14 40.65 -8.31
CA VAL A 197 12.54 40.22 -8.19
C VAL A 197 12.80 39.81 -6.74
N VAL A 198 13.48 38.69 -6.54
CA VAL A 198 13.86 38.24 -5.21
C VAL A 198 14.87 39.17 -4.61
N GLU A 199 14.48 39.90 -3.55
CA GLU A 199 15.36 40.81 -2.86
C GLU A 199 16.32 40.09 -1.91
N GLN A 200 15.81 39.08 -1.19
CA GLN A 200 16.62 38.33 -0.24
C GLN A 200 16.07 36.88 -0.11
N VAL A 201 16.96 35.92 0.00
CA VAL A 201 16.67 34.54 0.41
C VAL A 201 17.20 34.35 1.82
N ALA A 202 16.32 34.25 2.81
CA ALA A 202 16.67 34.15 4.23
C ALA A 202 16.81 32.71 4.73
N VAL A 203 16.57 31.69 3.87
CA VAL A 203 16.63 30.29 4.20
C VAL A 203 17.58 29.54 3.27
N THR A 204 18.14 28.45 3.74
CA THR A 204 18.98 27.55 2.94
C THR A 204 18.31 26.19 2.76
N PRO A 205 18.59 25.46 1.66
CA PRO A 205 18.06 24.13 1.45
C PRO A 205 18.35 23.21 2.64
N GLY A 206 17.31 22.51 3.15
CA GLY A 206 17.42 21.64 4.32
C GLY A 206 17.38 22.34 5.68
N GLN A 207 17.26 23.66 5.72
CA GLN A 207 17.12 24.42 6.96
C GLN A 207 15.75 24.17 7.59
N GLN A 208 15.74 23.85 8.88
CA GLN A 208 14.50 23.81 9.66
C GLN A 208 14.01 25.23 9.92
N VAL A 209 12.77 25.50 9.57
CA VAL A 209 12.11 26.79 9.80
C VAL A 209 10.97 26.65 10.79
N TRP A 210 10.79 27.66 11.64
CA TRP A 210 9.76 27.71 12.67
C TRP A 210 8.76 28.83 12.36
N LYS A 211 7.55 28.73 12.91
CA LYS A 211 6.53 29.75 12.73
C LYS A 211 7.05 31.10 13.22
N GLY A 212 7.12 32.09 12.33
CA GLY A 212 7.56 33.44 12.62
C GLY A 212 9.09 33.67 12.47
N ALA A 213 9.81 32.70 11.89
CA ALA A 213 11.20 32.89 11.48
C ALA A 213 11.28 33.72 10.19
#